data_218b16e86b15bec55eb68a13fed8cd49
#
_entry.id   218b16e86b15bec55eb68a13fed8cd49
#
_cell.length_a   1.000
_cell.length_b   1.000
_cell.length_c   1.000
_cell.angle_alpha   90.00
_cell.angle_beta   90.00
_cell.angle_gamma   90.00
#
_symmetry.space_group_name_H-M   'P 1'
#
loop_
_entity.id
_entity.type
_entity.pdbx_description
1 polymer ?
#
loop_
_entity_poly.entity_id
_entity_poly.type
_entity_poly.pdbx_seq_one_letter_code
_entity_poly.pdbx_strand_id
1 'polypeptide(L)'
;MAAYPQDPGAPDAPYLSFWQERHLCTLTTPRPDGTPHVVPVGVTYEPEARLARVITNKSSRKVAHVLAAGAAGAPVAVCQVDGGRWATLEGVAHVSSEPEQVREAERRYAVRYGRTPAPNPDRVVIEIALTRAMGRG
;
A
#
# COMPACT_ATOMS: atom_id res chain seq x y z
N MET A 1 -3.76 13.99 19.47
CA MET A 1 -4.38 12.71 19.85
C MET A 1 -4.63 11.89 18.58
N ALA A 2 -4.09 10.67 18.53
CA ALA A 2 -4.38 9.79 17.41
C ALA A 2 -5.78 9.20 17.57
N ALA A 3 -6.65 9.35 16.55
CA ALA A 3 -7.95 8.74 16.54
C ALA A 3 -7.82 7.28 16.06
N TYR A 4 -8.39 6.35 16.83
CA TYR A 4 -8.48 4.94 16.46
C TYR A 4 -7.12 4.32 16.08
N PRO A 5 -6.13 4.32 16.99
CA PRO A 5 -4.83 3.70 16.69
C PRO A 5 -4.97 2.18 16.56
N GLN A 6 -4.16 1.60 15.65
CA GLN A 6 -4.07 0.16 15.44
C GLN A 6 -2.60 -0.25 15.48
N ASP A 7 -2.32 -1.49 15.89
CA ASP A 7 -0.99 -2.07 15.73
C ASP A 7 -0.86 -2.60 14.29
N PRO A 8 0.07 -2.08 13.48
CA PRO A 8 0.19 -2.56 12.10
C PRO A 8 0.56 -4.04 11.98
N GLY A 9 1.17 -4.63 13.00
CA GLY A 9 1.49 -6.07 13.02
C GLY A 9 0.41 -6.94 13.63
N ALA A 10 -0.56 -6.36 14.35
CA ALA A 10 -1.62 -7.09 15.04
C ALA A 10 -2.86 -6.22 15.21
N PRO A 11 -3.51 -5.83 14.10
CA PRO A 11 -4.71 -4.99 14.16
C PRO A 11 -5.89 -5.77 14.74
N ASP A 12 -6.93 -5.06 15.17
CA ASP A 12 -8.14 -5.74 15.60
C ASP A 12 -8.85 -6.42 14.42
N ALA A 13 -9.72 -7.39 14.74
CA ALA A 13 -10.37 -8.20 13.72
C ALA A 13 -11.24 -7.40 12.74
N PRO A 14 -12.07 -6.42 13.18
CA PRO A 14 -12.85 -5.61 12.24
C PRO A 14 -11.97 -4.80 11.28
N TYR A 15 -10.86 -4.25 11.76
CA TYR A 15 -9.92 -3.49 10.94
C TYR A 15 -9.28 -4.39 9.89
N LEU A 16 -8.83 -5.58 10.27
CA LEU A 16 -8.24 -6.53 9.33
C LEU A 16 -9.27 -6.98 8.29
N SER A 17 -10.50 -7.28 8.71
CA SER A 17 -11.56 -7.67 7.78
C SER A 17 -11.84 -6.59 6.74
N PHE A 18 -11.80 -5.33 7.15
CA PHE A 18 -12.01 -4.19 6.24
C PHE A 18 -10.93 -4.15 5.15
N TRP A 19 -9.67 -4.46 5.49
CA TRP A 19 -8.59 -4.56 4.51
C TRP A 19 -8.69 -5.80 3.61
N GLN A 20 -9.48 -6.78 3.99
CA GLN A 20 -9.71 -7.97 3.16
C GLN A 20 -10.87 -7.79 2.18
N GLU A 21 -11.80 -6.87 2.47
CA GLU A 21 -12.87 -6.51 1.55
C GLU A 21 -12.31 -5.75 0.35
N ARG A 22 -13.00 -5.87 -0.79
CA ARG A 22 -12.58 -5.22 -2.03
C ARG A 22 -12.92 -3.74 -2.00
N HIS A 23 -11.91 -2.89 -1.82
CA HIS A 23 -12.03 -1.44 -1.88
C HIS A 23 -10.88 -0.83 -2.65
N LEU A 24 -11.17 0.21 -3.44
CA LEU A 24 -10.12 1.09 -3.94
C LEU A 24 -9.56 1.91 -2.79
N CYS A 25 -8.26 2.16 -2.85
CA CYS A 25 -7.55 2.94 -1.86
C CYS A 25 -6.91 4.14 -2.54
N THR A 26 -6.42 5.09 -1.75
CA THR A 26 -5.53 6.14 -2.25
C THR A 26 -4.12 5.88 -1.76
N LEU A 27 -3.13 6.21 -2.59
CA LEU A 27 -1.72 6.21 -2.19
C LEU A 27 -1.22 7.65 -2.27
N THR A 28 -0.66 8.13 -1.17
CA THR A 28 -0.02 9.43 -1.09
C THR A 28 1.49 9.23 -1.09
N THR A 29 2.17 9.82 -2.07
CA THR A 29 3.63 9.83 -2.16
C THR A 29 4.14 11.28 -2.18
N PRO A 30 5.36 11.55 -1.65
CA PRO A 30 5.93 12.88 -1.72
C PRO A 30 6.56 13.11 -3.09
N ARG A 31 6.27 14.26 -3.69
CA ARG A 31 7.04 14.73 -4.85
C ARG A 31 8.42 15.20 -4.39
N PRO A 32 9.41 15.31 -5.28
CA PRO A 32 10.74 15.81 -4.89
C PRO A 32 10.74 17.19 -4.21
N ASP A 33 9.74 18.02 -4.53
CA ASP A 33 9.60 19.35 -3.88
C ASP A 33 8.86 19.28 -2.53
N GLY A 34 8.49 18.08 -2.07
CA GLY A 34 7.81 17.87 -0.80
C GLY A 34 6.29 17.97 -0.86
N THR A 35 5.71 18.32 -2.01
CA THR A 35 4.25 18.38 -2.12
C THR A 35 3.66 16.98 -2.27
N PRO A 36 2.44 16.75 -1.76
CA PRO A 36 1.82 15.42 -1.84
C PRO A 36 1.23 15.12 -3.21
N HIS A 37 1.40 13.88 -3.66
CA HIS A 37 0.77 13.34 -4.85
C HIS A 37 -0.14 12.21 -4.42
N VAL A 38 -1.44 12.26 -4.79
CA VAL A 38 -2.44 11.29 -4.35
C VAL A 38 -3.11 10.69 -5.58
N VAL A 39 -3.11 9.35 -5.64
CA VAL A 39 -3.74 8.62 -6.76
C VAL A 39 -4.48 7.40 -6.22
N PRO A 40 -5.53 6.92 -6.93
CA PRO A 40 -6.21 5.68 -6.56
C PRO A 40 -5.35 4.46 -6.90
N VAL A 41 -5.35 3.47 -6.02
CA VAL A 41 -4.57 2.23 -6.17
C VAL A 41 -5.32 1.06 -5.53
N GLY A 42 -4.92 -0.17 -5.90
CA GLY A 42 -5.24 -1.36 -5.13
C GLY A 42 -4.13 -1.62 -4.12
N VAL A 43 -4.50 -1.96 -2.89
CA VAL A 43 -3.55 -2.22 -1.81
C VAL A 43 -3.82 -3.59 -1.22
N THR A 44 -2.76 -4.33 -0.89
CA THR A 44 -2.87 -5.52 -0.06
C THR A 44 -2.07 -5.34 1.22
N TYR A 45 -2.55 -5.93 2.31
CA TYR A 45 -2.00 -5.76 3.64
C TYR A 45 -1.68 -7.12 4.26
N GLU A 46 -0.44 -7.26 4.73
CA GLU A 46 0.04 -8.44 5.42
C GLU A 46 0.53 -8.04 6.81
N PRO A 47 -0.33 -8.16 7.85
CA PRO A 47 0.05 -7.73 9.22
C PRO A 47 1.28 -8.46 9.76
N GLU A 48 1.38 -9.77 9.52
CA GLU A 48 2.48 -10.60 10.06
C GLU A 48 3.85 -10.09 9.61
N ALA A 49 3.92 -9.53 8.40
CA ALA A 49 5.15 -8.95 7.86
C ALA A 49 5.21 -7.43 8.06
N ARG A 50 4.18 -6.81 8.63
CA ARG A 50 4.03 -5.35 8.72
C ARG A 50 4.24 -4.70 7.37
N LEU A 51 3.57 -5.22 6.35
CA LEU A 51 3.83 -4.84 4.97
C LEU A 51 2.53 -4.58 4.21
N ALA A 52 2.50 -3.49 3.46
CA ALA A 52 1.48 -3.24 2.45
C ALA A 52 2.14 -3.22 1.07
N ARG A 53 1.40 -3.65 0.05
CA ARG A 53 1.94 -3.75 -1.31
C ARG A 53 1.00 -3.10 -2.30
N VAL A 54 1.59 -2.42 -3.29
CA VAL A 54 0.89 -1.83 -4.43
C VAL A 54 1.59 -2.29 -5.69
N ILE A 55 0.89 -3.00 -6.58
CA ILE A 55 1.45 -3.33 -7.90
C ILE A 55 1.20 -2.17 -8.86
N THR A 56 2.17 -1.88 -9.70
CA THR A 56 2.07 -0.77 -10.64
C THR A 56 3.07 -0.95 -11.79
N ASN A 57 3.04 -0.02 -12.72
CA ASN A 57 3.97 0.02 -13.84
C ASN A 57 5.23 0.78 -13.44
N LYS A 58 6.39 0.29 -13.86
CA LYS A 58 7.69 0.91 -13.51
C LYS A 58 7.82 2.37 -13.98
N SER A 59 7.03 2.78 -14.97
CA SER A 59 7.05 4.14 -15.52
C SER A 59 6.07 5.09 -14.83
N SER A 60 5.33 4.64 -13.81
CA SER A 60 4.34 5.50 -13.15
C SER A 60 4.99 6.58 -12.31
N ARG A 61 4.27 7.70 -12.11
CA ARG A 61 4.74 8.83 -11.30
C ARG A 61 5.01 8.41 -9.86
N LYS A 62 4.15 7.59 -9.27
CA LYS A 62 4.32 7.13 -7.89
C LYS A 62 5.62 6.32 -7.71
N VAL A 63 6.00 5.54 -8.71
CA VAL A 63 7.30 4.83 -8.69
C VAL A 63 8.45 5.84 -8.73
N ALA A 64 8.37 6.84 -9.60
CA ALA A 64 9.40 7.87 -9.69
C ALA A 64 9.58 8.61 -8.35
N HIS A 65 8.48 8.91 -7.65
CA HIS A 65 8.54 9.58 -6.34
C HIS A 65 9.23 8.70 -5.30
N VAL A 66 8.93 7.40 -5.27
CA VAL A 66 9.56 6.48 -4.31
C VAL A 66 11.05 6.34 -4.62
N LEU A 67 11.41 6.18 -5.89
CA LEU A 67 12.81 6.05 -6.29
C LEU A 67 13.61 7.33 -6.00
N ALA A 68 13.00 8.51 -6.14
CA ALA A 68 13.67 9.79 -5.87
C ALA A 68 14.09 9.94 -4.40
N ALA A 69 13.44 9.22 -3.49
CA ALA A 69 13.81 9.23 -2.07
C ALA A 69 15.08 8.44 -1.77
N GLY A 70 15.56 7.64 -2.71
CA GLY A 70 16.79 6.88 -2.57
C GLY A 70 16.68 5.68 -1.65
N ALA A 71 17.82 5.20 -1.15
CA ALA A 71 17.91 3.98 -0.36
C ALA A 71 17.14 4.04 0.98
N ALA A 72 16.95 5.24 1.53
CA ALA A 72 16.20 5.43 2.76
C ALA A 72 14.69 5.15 2.58
N GLY A 73 14.21 5.19 1.35
CA GLY A 73 12.80 5.02 1.05
C GLY A 73 11.98 6.29 1.23
N ALA A 74 10.74 6.26 0.75
CA ALA A 74 9.83 7.40 0.78
C ALA A 74 8.77 7.23 1.87
N PRO A 75 8.48 8.26 2.67
CA PRO A 75 7.33 8.22 3.57
C PRO A 75 6.06 8.29 2.75
N VAL A 76 5.16 7.32 2.96
CA VAL A 76 3.92 7.22 2.18
C VAL A 76 2.75 6.85 3.09
N ALA A 77 1.54 7.02 2.57
CA ALA A 77 0.32 6.59 3.25
C ALA A 77 -0.66 6.00 2.24
N VAL A 78 -1.38 4.96 2.66
CA VAL A 78 -2.52 4.44 1.92
C VAL A 78 -3.76 4.57 2.79
N CYS A 79 -4.90 4.87 2.16
CA CYS A 79 -6.14 5.10 2.88
C CYS A 79 -7.32 4.56 2.09
N GLN A 80 -8.29 3.98 2.80
CA GLN A 80 -9.58 3.59 2.23
C GLN A 80 -10.70 4.08 3.15
N VAL A 81 -11.86 4.31 2.56
CA VAL A 81 -13.03 4.79 3.29
C VAL A 81 -14.28 4.13 2.71
N ASP A 82 -15.19 3.74 3.60
CA ASP A 82 -16.50 3.22 3.25
C ASP A 82 -17.51 3.66 4.31
N GLY A 83 -18.18 4.77 4.04
CA GLY A 83 -19.11 5.36 5.00
C GLY A 83 -18.38 5.77 6.26
N GLY A 84 -18.83 5.22 7.41
CA GLY A 84 -18.20 5.51 8.70
C GLY A 84 -16.94 4.71 8.98
N ARG A 85 -16.60 3.72 8.13
CA ARG A 85 -15.37 2.95 8.27
C ARG A 85 -14.27 3.62 7.47
N TRP A 86 -13.08 3.65 8.06
CA TRP A 86 -11.91 4.18 7.36
C TRP A 86 -10.64 3.52 7.91
N ALA A 87 -9.62 3.43 7.09
CA ALA A 87 -8.37 2.81 7.49
C ALA A 87 -7.21 3.44 6.75
N THR A 88 -6.17 3.81 7.49
CA THR A 88 -4.93 4.38 6.96
C THR A 88 -3.75 3.56 7.44
N LEU A 89 -2.86 3.23 6.51
CA LEU A 89 -1.56 2.61 6.81
C LEU A 89 -0.48 3.59 6.36
N GLU A 90 0.49 3.86 7.25
CA GLU A 90 1.63 4.73 6.94
C GLU A 90 2.92 3.92 7.06
N GLY A 91 3.89 4.27 6.25
CA GLY A 91 5.17 3.60 6.32
C GLY A 91 6.18 4.14 5.33
N VAL A 92 7.24 3.37 5.14
CA VAL A 92 8.36 3.72 4.27
C VAL A 92 8.32 2.80 3.05
N ALA A 93 8.27 3.39 1.87
CA ALA A 93 8.11 2.67 0.61
C ALA A 93 9.43 2.50 -0.12
N HIS A 94 9.59 1.32 -0.70
CA HIS A 94 10.66 1.00 -1.65
C HIS A 94 10.04 0.32 -2.86
N VAL A 95 10.69 0.39 -4.00
CA VAL A 95 10.26 -0.29 -5.23
C VAL A 95 11.08 -1.56 -5.41
N SER A 96 10.39 -2.67 -5.71
CA SER A 96 11.07 -3.92 -6.09
C SER A 96 10.61 -4.37 -7.46
N SER A 97 11.58 -4.76 -8.29
CA SER A 97 11.35 -5.42 -9.58
C SER A 97 11.72 -6.90 -9.53
N GLU A 98 12.07 -7.42 -8.34
CA GLU A 98 12.43 -8.82 -8.18
C GLU A 98 11.22 -9.71 -8.53
N PRO A 99 11.40 -10.70 -9.43
CA PRO A 99 10.27 -11.49 -9.91
C PRO A 99 9.47 -12.17 -8.79
N GLU A 100 10.12 -12.64 -7.73
CA GLU A 100 9.42 -13.31 -6.63
C GLU A 100 8.54 -12.34 -5.85
N GLN A 101 9.04 -11.13 -5.56
CA GLN A 101 8.27 -10.12 -4.87
C GLN A 101 7.09 -9.64 -5.73
N VAL A 102 7.30 -9.47 -7.02
CA VAL A 102 6.22 -9.07 -7.93
C VAL A 102 5.14 -10.16 -7.99
N ARG A 103 5.53 -11.43 -8.10
CA ARG A 103 4.56 -12.55 -8.13
C ARG A 103 3.76 -12.65 -6.84
N GLU A 104 4.41 -12.48 -5.69
CA GLU A 104 3.69 -12.51 -4.41
C GLU A 104 2.69 -11.35 -4.32
N ALA A 105 3.07 -10.17 -4.77
CA ALA A 105 2.18 -9.01 -4.80
C ALA A 105 0.98 -9.24 -5.74
N GLU A 106 1.23 -9.85 -6.90
CA GLU A 106 0.17 -10.20 -7.86
C GLU A 106 -0.80 -11.23 -7.26
N ARG A 107 -0.28 -12.23 -6.56
CA ARG A 107 -1.09 -13.25 -5.91
C ARG A 107 -2.01 -12.64 -4.86
N ARG A 108 -1.48 -11.76 -4.01
CA ARG A 108 -2.28 -11.08 -2.98
C ARG A 108 -3.32 -10.15 -3.58
N TYR A 109 -2.96 -9.45 -4.65
CA TYR A 109 -3.91 -8.62 -5.38
C TYR A 109 -5.07 -9.46 -5.93
N ALA A 110 -4.77 -10.62 -6.53
CA ALA A 110 -5.81 -11.50 -7.07
C ALA A 110 -6.76 -11.98 -5.99
N VAL A 111 -6.26 -12.28 -4.79
CA VAL A 111 -7.08 -12.71 -3.67
C VAL A 111 -8.03 -11.59 -3.21
N ARG A 112 -7.52 -10.37 -3.02
CA ARG A 112 -8.35 -9.27 -2.52
C ARG A 112 -9.32 -8.76 -3.56
N TYR A 113 -8.87 -8.59 -4.81
CA TYR A 113 -9.64 -7.92 -5.85
C TYR A 113 -10.38 -8.87 -6.78
N GLY A 114 -10.23 -10.18 -6.58
CA GLY A 114 -11.02 -11.18 -7.29
C GLY A 114 -10.67 -11.33 -8.76
N ARG A 115 -9.49 -10.90 -9.18
CA ARG A 115 -9.05 -11.07 -10.57
C ARG A 115 -7.53 -11.16 -10.65
N THR A 116 -7.03 -12.00 -11.56
CA THR A 116 -5.61 -12.10 -11.84
C THR A 116 -5.17 -10.92 -12.72
N PRO A 117 -4.15 -10.15 -12.32
CA PRO A 117 -3.64 -9.07 -13.17
C PRO A 117 -3.16 -9.62 -14.52
N ALA A 118 -3.38 -8.88 -15.60
CA ALA A 118 -2.86 -9.24 -16.91
C ALA A 118 -1.33 -9.28 -16.87
N PRO A 119 -0.68 -10.19 -17.63
CA PRO A 119 0.78 -10.23 -17.69
C PRO A 119 1.34 -8.86 -18.11
N ASN A 120 2.37 -8.39 -17.38
CA ASN A 120 3.02 -7.12 -17.65
C ASN A 120 4.49 -7.21 -17.25
N PRO A 121 5.42 -7.27 -18.21
CA PRO A 121 6.86 -7.38 -17.90
C PRO A 121 7.42 -6.13 -17.22
N ASP A 122 6.71 -5.00 -17.30
CA ASP A 122 7.11 -3.74 -16.68
C ASP A 122 6.48 -3.54 -15.30
N ARG A 123 5.80 -4.55 -14.77
CA ARG A 123 5.21 -4.46 -13.44
C ARG A 123 6.25 -4.50 -12.36
N VAL A 124 6.10 -3.61 -11.40
CA VAL A 124 6.88 -3.56 -10.16
C VAL A 124 5.93 -3.56 -8.97
N VAL A 125 6.47 -3.79 -7.79
CA VAL A 125 5.73 -3.65 -6.54
C VAL A 125 6.33 -2.52 -5.72
N ILE A 126 5.46 -1.66 -5.18
CA ILE A 126 5.82 -0.74 -4.12
C ILE A 126 5.55 -1.46 -2.82
N GLU A 127 6.61 -1.75 -2.06
CA GLU A 127 6.52 -2.39 -0.75
C GLU A 127 6.63 -1.32 0.31
N ILE A 128 5.64 -1.30 1.22
CA ILE A 128 5.54 -0.29 2.27
C ILE A 128 5.76 -0.98 3.61
N ALA A 129 6.92 -0.73 4.22
CA ALA A 129 7.21 -1.20 5.57
C ALA A 129 6.43 -0.32 6.54
N LEU A 130 5.45 -0.89 7.22
CA LEU A 130 4.47 -0.15 7.99
C LEU A 130 5.03 0.29 9.34
N THR A 131 4.83 1.55 9.65
CA THR A 131 5.23 2.17 10.92
C THR A 131 4.04 2.57 11.76
N ARG A 132 2.88 2.80 11.14
CA ARG A 132 1.67 3.26 11.82
C ARG A 132 0.43 2.78 11.09
N ALA A 133 -0.60 2.44 11.87
CA ALA A 133 -1.94 2.12 11.35
C ALA A 133 -2.98 2.82 12.20
N MET A 134 -4.09 3.21 11.58
CA MET A 134 -5.19 3.87 12.27
C MET A 134 -6.49 3.66 11.52
N GLY A 135 -7.60 3.78 12.24
CA GLY A 135 -8.93 3.68 11.67
C GLY A 135 -9.81 2.68 12.38
N ARG A 136 -10.99 2.48 11.80
CA ARG A 136 -11.97 1.51 12.32
C ARG A 136 -12.64 0.79 11.15
N GLY A 137 -12.74 -0.51 11.27
CA GLY A 137 -13.40 -1.35 10.29
C GLY A 137 -14.86 -1.64 10.57
#